data_484213304f977772ae3844dd818d6a66
#
_entry.id   484213304f977772ae3844dd818d6a66
#
_cell.length_a   1.000
_cell.length_b   1.000
_cell.length_c   1.000
_cell.angle_alpha   90.00
_cell.angle_beta   90.00
_cell.angle_gamma   90.00
#
_symmetry.space_group_name_H-M   'P 1'
#
loop_
_entity.id
_entity.type
_entity.pdbx_description
1 polymer ?
#
loop_
_entity_poly.entity_id
_entity_poly.type
_entity_poly.pdbx_seq_one_letter_code
_entity_poly.pdbx_strand_id
1 'polypeptide(L)'
;MPVAEQKIWYYLRARNLNNYKFRRQFSIGNYIVDFFCPELKLSIEIDGDSHFSDIEVVNYDKQRTIFLNKQGIKVVRFTNDEVENNIEAVIEKIL
;
A
#
# COMPACT_ATOMS: atom_id res chain seq x y z
N MET A 1 -6.21 11.54 7.89
CA MET A 1 -5.22 10.60 7.36
C MET A 1 -4.37 10.06 8.51
N PRO A 2 -4.27 8.75 8.69
CA PRO A 2 -3.44 8.16 9.75
C PRO A 2 -1.98 8.60 9.65
N VAL A 3 -1.29 8.60 10.78
CA VAL A 3 0.08 9.12 10.87
C VAL A 3 1.04 8.38 9.92
N ALA A 4 0.97 7.05 9.88
CA ALA A 4 1.84 6.27 9.01
C ALA A 4 1.59 6.58 7.53
N GLU A 5 0.33 6.72 7.13
CA GLU A 5 0.00 7.07 5.74
C GLU A 5 0.50 8.46 5.39
N GLN A 6 0.39 9.43 6.30
CA GLN A 6 0.93 10.77 6.08
C GLN A 6 2.44 10.74 5.89
N LYS A 7 3.12 9.94 6.70
CA LYS A 7 4.57 9.85 6.64
C LYS A 7 5.06 9.28 5.32
N ILE A 8 4.48 8.16 4.88
CA ILE A 8 4.89 7.56 3.62
C ILE A 8 4.49 8.44 2.43
N TRP A 9 3.32 9.10 2.51
CA TRP A 9 2.85 9.99 1.45
C TRP A 9 3.80 11.15 1.21
N TYR A 10 4.43 11.65 2.25
CA TYR A 10 5.44 12.70 2.12
C TYR A 10 6.56 12.29 1.14
N TYR A 11 6.93 11.02 1.13
CA TYR A 11 7.97 10.50 0.24
C TYR A 11 7.46 10.16 -1.16
N LEU A 12 6.18 9.84 -1.28
CA LEU A 12 5.60 9.38 -2.55
C LEU A 12 5.01 10.50 -3.41
N ARG A 13 4.51 11.54 -2.77
CA ARG A 13 3.81 12.63 -3.46
C ARG A 13 4.73 13.42 -4.39
N ALA A 14 4.12 14.12 -5.34
CA ALA A 14 4.82 15.07 -6.21
C ALA A 14 6.02 14.44 -6.95
N ARG A 15 5.91 13.16 -7.30
CA ARG A 15 6.96 12.42 -8.01
C ARG A 15 8.30 12.39 -7.27
N ASN A 16 8.27 12.50 -5.95
CA ASN A 16 9.49 12.55 -5.13
C ASN A 16 10.28 11.25 -5.14
N LEU A 17 9.61 10.11 -5.36
CA LEU A 17 10.28 8.82 -5.39
C LEU A 17 10.59 8.44 -6.83
N ASN A 18 11.84 8.61 -7.25
CA ASN A 18 12.32 8.26 -8.59
C ASN A 18 11.44 8.78 -9.73
N ASN A 19 10.79 9.91 -9.52
CA ASN A 19 9.93 10.55 -10.51
C ASN A 19 8.68 9.75 -10.88
N TYR A 20 8.34 8.72 -10.09
CA TYR A 20 7.09 7.99 -10.30
C TYR A 20 5.93 8.72 -9.66
N LYS A 21 4.79 8.65 -10.34
CA LYS A 21 3.56 9.25 -9.81
C LYS A 21 2.77 8.21 -9.02
N PHE A 22 2.63 8.46 -7.72
CA PHE A 22 1.78 7.66 -6.84
C PHE A 22 0.48 8.39 -6.57
N ARG A 23 -0.62 7.63 -6.56
CA ARG A 23 -1.95 8.12 -6.22
C ARG A 23 -2.35 7.50 -4.90
N ARG A 24 -3.04 8.26 -4.06
CA ARG A 24 -3.52 7.74 -2.78
C ARG A 24 -5.01 7.45 -2.87
N GLN A 25 -5.46 6.48 -2.05
CA GLN A 25 -6.87 6.09 -1.97
C GLN A 25 -7.45 5.84 -3.36
N PHE A 26 -6.79 4.97 -4.10
CA PHE A 26 -7.10 4.72 -5.51
C PHE A 26 -8.00 3.49 -5.65
N SER A 27 -9.07 3.62 -6.43
CA SER A 27 -10.01 2.52 -6.66
C SER A 27 -9.56 1.63 -7.81
N ILE A 28 -9.53 0.33 -7.58
CA ILE A 28 -9.26 -0.68 -8.60
C ILE A 28 -10.37 -1.72 -8.50
N GLY A 29 -11.27 -1.72 -9.49
CA GLY A 29 -12.48 -2.52 -9.41
C GLY A 29 -13.32 -2.06 -8.21
N ASN A 30 -13.70 -3.00 -7.36
CA ASN A 30 -14.48 -2.71 -6.16
C ASN A 30 -13.62 -2.46 -4.91
N TYR A 31 -12.30 -2.41 -5.09
CA TYR A 31 -11.37 -2.27 -3.98
C TYR A 31 -10.69 -0.93 -4.00
N ILE A 32 -10.35 -0.42 -2.82
CA ILE A 32 -9.59 0.82 -2.67
C ILE A 32 -8.23 0.44 -2.10
N VAL A 33 -7.16 0.90 -2.76
CA VAL A 33 -5.80 0.70 -2.28
C VAL A 33 -5.26 2.00 -1.68
N ASP A 34 -4.38 1.89 -0.70
CA ASP A 34 -3.86 3.07 -0.01
C ASP A 34 -3.03 3.94 -0.95
N PHE A 35 -2.11 3.33 -1.67
CA PHE A 35 -1.27 4.04 -2.66
C PHE A 35 -1.08 3.16 -3.88
N PHE A 36 -1.09 3.78 -5.06
CA PHE A 36 -0.96 3.06 -6.32
C PHE A 36 -0.10 3.84 -7.30
N CYS A 37 0.84 3.13 -7.94
CA CYS A 37 1.62 3.66 -9.05
C CYS A 37 1.27 2.89 -10.32
N PRO A 38 0.55 3.51 -11.26
CA PRO A 38 0.18 2.84 -12.51
C PRO A 38 1.37 2.39 -13.34
N GLU A 39 2.42 3.19 -13.41
CA GLU A 39 3.60 2.87 -14.21
C GLU A 39 4.27 1.58 -13.75
N LEU A 40 4.34 1.38 -12.45
CA LEU A 40 4.97 0.20 -11.86
C LEU A 40 3.98 -0.94 -11.64
N LYS A 41 2.68 -0.68 -11.78
CA LYS A 41 1.61 -1.60 -11.38
C LYS A 41 1.84 -2.08 -9.95
N LEU A 42 2.10 -1.13 -9.07
CA LEU A 42 2.45 -1.38 -7.69
C LEU A 42 1.44 -0.74 -6.76
N SER A 43 0.88 -1.55 -5.87
CA SER A 43 0.01 -1.10 -4.78
C SER A 43 0.76 -1.22 -3.46
N ILE A 44 0.69 -0.15 -2.66
CA ILE A 44 1.30 -0.12 -1.33
C ILE A 44 0.18 -0.02 -0.32
N GLU A 45 0.18 -0.93 0.64
CA GLU A 45 -0.81 -0.99 1.71
C GLU A 45 -0.14 -0.80 3.06
N ILE A 46 -0.75 0.02 3.90
CA ILE A 46 -0.27 0.22 5.26
C ILE A 46 -1.25 -0.45 6.20
N ASP A 47 -0.78 -1.49 6.89
CA ASP A 47 -1.62 -2.25 7.81
C ASP A 47 -1.50 -1.67 9.22
N GLY A 48 -2.65 -1.33 9.80
CA GLY A 48 -2.73 -0.92 11.20
C GLY A 48 -2.71 -2.13 12.12
N ASP A 49 -3.09 -1.91 13.38
CA ASP A 49 -3.21 -2.99 14.35
C ASP A 49 -4.47 -3.80 14.09
N SER A 50 -4.52 -4.47 12.95
CA SER A 50 -5.66 -5.27 12.57
C SER A 50 -5.59 -6.65 13.21
N HIS A 51 -6.72 -7.08 13.72
CA HIS A 51 -6.85 -8.41 14.31
C HIS A 51 -7.11 -9.41 13.19
N PHE A 52 -6.08 -10.12 12.79
CA PHE A 52 -6.19 -11.16 11.76
C PHE A 52 -6.84 -12.44 12.27
N SER A 53 -7.51 -12.38 13.42
CA SER A 53 -8.21 -13.53 13.99
C SER A 53 -9.61 -13.72 13.39
N ASP A 54 -10.13 -12.73 12.66
CA ASP A 54 -11.44 -12.83 12.03
C ASP A 54 -11.30 -13.47 10.65
N ILE A 55 -11.90 -14.64 10.49
CA ILE A 55 -11.84 -15.41 9.25
C ILE A 55 -12.43 -14.63 8.07
N GLU A 56 -13.50 -13.89 8.30
CA GLU A 56 -14.13 -13.10 7.23
C GLU A 56 -13.20 -12.00 6.71
N VAL A 57 -12.50 -11.33 7.63
CA VAL A 57 -11.54 -10.28 7.26
C VAL A 57 -10.36 -10.89 6.48
N VAL A 58 -9.84 -12.03 6.95
CA VAL A 58 -8.73 -12.72 6.28
C VAL A 58 -9.14 -13.18 4.89
N ASN A 59 -10.35 -13.74 4.73
CA ASN A 59 -10.84 -14.19 3.44
C ASN A 59 -11.06 -13.03 2.48
N TYR A 60 -11.62 -11.94 2.95
CA TYR A 60 -11.82 -10.74 2.14
C TYR A 60 -10.47 -10.20 1.62
N ASP A 61 -9.49 -10.11 2.51
CA ASP A 61 -8.17 -9.62 2.16
C ASP A 61 -7.49 -10.53 1.14
N LYS A 62 -7.64 -11.83 1.29
CA LYS A 62 -7.09 -12.81 0.35
C LYS A 62 -7.72 -12.67 -1.03
N GLN A 63 -9.04 -12.53 -1.10
CA GLN A 63 -9.75 -12.35 -2.37
C GLN A 63 -9.34 -11.05 -3.05
N ARG A 64 -9.17 -9.99 -2.28
CA ARG A 64 -8.71 -8.69 -2.75
C ARG A 64 -7.31 -8.81 -3.38
N THR A 65 -6.40 -9.48 -2.68
CA THR A 65 -5.04 -9.69 -3.19
C THR A 65 -5.03 -10.52 -4.48
N ILE A 66 -5.83 -11.57 -4.53
CA ILE A 66 -5.96 -12.41 -5.74
C ILE A 66 -6.46 -11.56 -6.91
N PHE A 67 -7.49 -10.75 -6.68
CA PHE A 67 -8.03 -9.88 -7.72
C PHE A 67 -6.97 -8.93 -8.26
N LEU A 68 -6.24 -8.25 -7.37
CA LEU A 68 -5.21 -7.31 -7.76
C LEU A 68 -4.08 -7.99 -8.54
N ASN A 69 -3.66 -9.17 -8.08
CA ASN A 69 -2.62 -9.93 -8.78
C ASN A 69 -3.06 -10.35 -10.19
N LYS A 70 -4.32 -10.68 -10.38
CA LYS A 70 -4.86 -11.02 -11.70
C LYS A 70 -4.83 -9.81 -12.65
N GLN A 71 -4.89 -8.61 -12.10
CA GLN A 71 -4.76 -7.39 -12.89
C GLN A 71 -3.30 -7.03 -13.19
N GLY A 72 -2.37 -7.87 -12.79
CA GLY A 72 -0.94 -7.62 -12.95
C GLY A 72 -0.37 -6.66 -11.93
N ILE A 73 -1.08 -6.43 -10.82
CA ILE A 73 -0.67 -5.49 -9.79
C ILE A 73 0.05 -6.24 -8.68
N LYS A 74 1.25 -5.79 -8.36
CA LYS A 74 2.00 -6.29 -7.21
C LYS A 74 1.55 -5.53 -5.97
N VAL A 75 1.25 -6.26 -4.89
CA VAL A 75 0.85 -5.67 -3.61
C VAL A 75 2.01 -5.80 -2.63
N VAL A 76 2.42 -4.67 -2.07
CA VAL A 76 3.45 -4.61 -1.04
C VAL A 76 2.83 -4.05 0.23
N ARG A 77 3.05 -4.72 1.35
CA ARG A 77 2.45 -4.35 2.62
C ARG A 77 3.50 -3.97 3.65
N PHE A 78 3.18 -2.92 4.41
CA PHE A 78 4.01 -2.48 5.53
C PHE A 78 3.12 -2.25 6.73
N THR A 79 3.66 -2.48 7.92
CA THR A 79 2.93 -2.15 9.15
C THR A 79 3.09 -0.67 9.50
N ASN A 80 2.21 -0.15 10.33
CA ASN A 80 2.36 1.21 10.86
C ASN A 80 3.72 1.38 11.52
N ASP A 81 4.14 0.39 12.31
CA ASP A 81 5.41 0.45 13.01
C ASP A 81 6.60 0.55 12.04
N GLU A 82 6.59 -0.25 10.97
CA GLU A 82 7.65 -0.18 9.96
C GLU A 82 7.74 1.21 9.35
N VAL A 83 6.60 1.78 8.98
CA VAL A 83 6.57 3.11 8.36
C VAL A 83 7.00 4.19 9.34
N GLU A 84 6.51 4.14 10.57
CA GLU A 84 6.81 5.17 11.56
C GLU A 84 8.23 5.12 12.08
N ASN A 85 8.81 3.92 12.24
CA ASN A 85 10.10 3.74 12.89
C ASN A 85 11.22 3.27 11.97
N ASN A 86 10.93 2.90 10.73
CA ASN A 86 11.94 2.39 9.81
C ASN A 86 11.62 2.78 8.36
N ILE A 87 11.31 4.05 8.16
CA ILE A 87 10.86 4.56 6.86
C ILE A 87 11.91 4.35 5.75
N GLU A 88 13.19 4.44 6.08
CA GLU A 88 14.24 4.26 5.08
C GLU A 88 14.21 2.85 4.47
N ALA A 89 14.02 1.83 5.31
CA ALA A 89 13.91 0.45 4.84
C ALA A 89 12.64 0.25 4.01
N VAL A 90 11.54 0.91 4.40
CA VAL A 90 10.30 0.85 3.64
C VAL A 90 10.51 1.42 2.24
N ILE A 91 11.11 2.59 2.13
CA ILE A 91 11.36 3.24 0.85
C ILE A 91 12.29 2.38 -0.03
N GLU A 92 13.31 1.77 0.55
CA GLU A 92 14.20 0.88 -0.19
C GLU A 92 13.44 -0.30 -0.79
N LYS A 93 12.49 -0.87 -0.06
CA LYS A 93 11.69 -2.00 -0.57
C LYS A 93 10.76 -1.60 -1.71
N ILE A 94 10.32 -0.36 -1.73
CA ILE A 94 9.46 0.14 -2.81
C ILE A 94 10.28 0.31 -4.09
N LEU A 95 11.51 0.70 -3.96
CA LEU A 95 12.41 0.85 -5.08
C LEU A 95 12.92 -0.50 -5.56
#